data_2921bbeef4b68c7d4e28d83fde3a9d2e
#
_entry.id   2921bbeef4b68c7d4e28d83fde3a9d2e
#
_cell.length_a   1.000
_cell.length_b   1.000
_cell.length_c   1.000
_cell.angle_alpha   90.00
_cell.angle_beta   90.00
_cell.angle_gamma   90.00
#
_symmetry.space_group_name_H-M   'P 1'
#
loop_
_entity.id
_entity.type
_entity.pdbx_description
1 polymer ?
#
loop_
_entity_poly.entity_id
_entity_poly.type
_entity_poly.pdbx_seq_one_letter_code
_entity_poly.pdbx_strand_id
1 'polypeptide(L)'
;GSEVTPFAVITDDETHVKYPLADYELTPQVAIVDPEFVMTVPKRTVAFSGLDALSHALESYVSVMASEFTRPWALQAIKLIFDNLETSYKYDPAHPSKEGQEARSKMHYASTLAGMSFANAFLGINHALAHKTGGEFGLPHGLAISIAMKHVIKFNAVTGNVKRTPFPRYETYTAQKDYADIARYLGLQGKNDAELVDALLAKIDTLFAGVEVQPSLSANGVSKADFEKSLDTLPDLVYNDQTTPGNPRQPRLEEIRQLLKDQF
;
A
#
# COMPACT_ATOMS: atom_id res chain seq x y z
N GLY A 1 5.89 5.82 8.91
CA GLY A 1 5.18 5.00 9.91
C GLY A 1 6.07 4.05 10.70
N SER A 2 7.39 3.95 10.36
CA SER A 2 8.31 3.05 11.08
C SER A 2 8.47 3.40 12.58
N GLU A 3 8.24 4.66 12.93
CA GLU A 3 8.33 5.19 14.30
C GLU A 3 7.24 4.66 15.24
N VAL A 4 6.25 3.94 14.73
CA VAL A 4 5.12 3.38 15.49
C VAL A 4 4.90 1.89 15.21
N THR A 5 5.88 1.21 14.60
CA THR A 5 5.73 -0.19 14.19
C THR A 5 6.77 -1.11 14.84
N PRO A 6 6.45 -2.39 15.03
CA PRO A 6 7.36 -3.40 15.58
C PRO A 6 8.28 -4.03 14.51
N PHE A 7 8.47 -3.36 13.37
CA PHE A 7 9.19 -3.90 12.23
C PHE A 7 10.49 -3.16 11.98
N ALA A 8 11.55 -3.90 11.65
CA ALA A 8 12.81 -3.37 11.14
C ALA A 8 13.27 -4.23 9.95
N VAL A 9 13.85 -3.59 8.93
CA VAL A 9 14.43 -4.30 7.79
C VAL A 9 15.92 -4.05 7.77
N ILE A 10 16.70 -5.12 7.96
CA ILE A 10 18.16 -5.06 7.90
C ILE A 10 18.59 -5.63 6.55
N THR A 11 19.48 -4.92 5.87
CA THR A 11 20.09 -5.38 4.63
C THR A 11 21.48 -5.91 4.96
N ASP A 12 21.77 -7.13 4.53
CA ASP A 12 23.10 -7.70 4.57
C ASP A 12 23.94 -7.07 3.46
N ASP A 13 25.05 -6.44 3.81
CA ASP A 13 25.88 -5.69 2.87
C ASP A 13 26.65 -6.58 1.89
N GLU A 14 26.90 -7.87 2.22
CA GLU A 14 27.62 -8.79 1.34
C GLU A 14 26.69 -9.46 0.33
N THR A 15 25.50 -9.88 0.78
CA THR A 15 24.54 -10.63 -0.04
C THR A 15 23.45 -9.76 -0.65
N HIS A 16 23.32 -8.52 -0.18
CA HIS A 16 22.20 -7.60 -0.48
C HIS A 16 20.81 -8.15 -0.13
N VAL A 17 20.75 -9.19 0.68
CA VAL A 17 19.50 -9.78 1.15
C VAL A 17 18.90 -8.91 2.25
N LYS A 18 17.59 -8.66 2.14
CA LYS A 18 16.81 -7.92 3.14
C LYS A 18 16.13 -8.88 4.10
N TYR A 19 16.44 -8.72 5.38
CA TYR A 19 15.86 -9.51 6.47
C TYR A 19 14.83 -8.66 7.21
N PRO A 20 13.53 -8.91 7.03
CA PRO A 20 12.50 -8.26 7.84
C PRO A 20 12.48 -8.89 9.24
N LEU A 21 12.66 -8.06 10.24
CA LEU A 21 12.55 -8.41 11.64
C LEU A 21 11.21 -7.91 12.19
N ALA A 22 10.58 -8.70 13.02
CA ALA A 22 9.34 -8.33 13.71
C ALA A 22 9.42 -8.75 15.17
N ASP A 23 9.41 -7.79 16.07
CA ASP A 23 9.37 -8.02 17.52
C ASP A 23 8.75 -6.80 18.18
N TYR A 24 7.85 -7.00 19.14
CA TYR A 24 7.22 -5.90 19.87
C TYR A 24 8.23 -5.02 20.62
N GLU A 25 9.36 -5.57 21.04
CA GLU A 25 10.47 -4.82 21.68
C GLU A 25 11.12 -3.81 20.70
N LEU A 26 10.94 -3.96 19.39
CA LEU A 26 11.41 -2.98 18.41
C LEU A 26 10.51 -1.75 18.30
N THR A 27 9.32 -1.78 18.88
CA THR A 27 8.41 -0.64 18.85
C THR A 27 8.98 0.51 19.68
N PRO A 28 9.22 1.70 19.07
CA PRO A 28 9.70 2.85 19.83
C PRO A 28 8.75 3.24 20.96
N GLN A 29 9.29 3.55 22.15
CA GLN A 29 8.49 4.01 23.28
C GLN A 29 7.93 5.42 23.08
N VAL A 30 8.60 6.24 22.29
CA VAL A 30 8.22 7.61 21.95
C VAL A 30 8.49 7.84 20.47
N ALA A 31 7.50 8.33 19.75
CA ALA A 31 7.64 8.79 18.37
C ALA A 31 7.53 10.32 18.32
N ILE A 32 8.56 10.98 17.78
CA ILE A 32 8.57 12.44 17.57
C ILE A 32 8.22 12.68 16.09
N VAL A 33 7.00 13.14 15.85
CA VAL A 33 6.48 13.35 14.47
C VAL A 33 6.61 14.83 14.14
N ASP A 34 7.81 15.23 13.70
CA ASP A 34 8.13 16.62 13.35
C ASP A 34 8.08 16.83 11.83
N PRO A 35 7.14 17.65 11.32
CA PRO A 35 7.02 17.93 9.90
C PRO A 35 8.24 18.62 9.27
N GLU A 36 9.10 19.28 10.02
CA GLU A 36 10.28 19.95 9.47
C GLU A 36 11.19 18.98 8.71
N PHE A 37 11.31 17.73 9.17
CA PHE A 37 12.12 16.70 8.51
C PHE A 37 11.62 16.30 7.11
N VAL A 38 10.37 16.58 6.75
CA VAL A 38 9.80 16.21 5.45
C VAL A 38 9.72 17.40 4.47
N MET A 39 10.07 18.62 4.88
CA MET A 39 9.93 19.79 4.02
C MET A 39 10.86 19.77 2.80
N THR A 40 12.04 19.15 2.90
CA THR A 40 13.03 19.10 1.82
C THR A 40 13.06 17.76 1.07
N VAL A 41 12.16 16.85 1.37
CA VAL A 41 12.10 15.53 0.71
C VAL A 41 11.85 15.69 -0.79
N PRO A 42 12.64 15.03 -1.67
CA PRO A 42 12.48 15.12 -3.13
C PRO A 42 11.10 14.64 -3.60
N LYS A 43 10.58 15.26 -4.66
CA LYS A 43 9.26 14.96 -5.24
C LYS A 43 9.00 13.46 -5.46
N ARG A 44 9.96 12.76 -6.07
CA ARG A 44 9.84 11.32 -6.34
C ARG A 44 9.68 10.49 -5.05
N THR A 45 10.41 10.85 -4.01
CA THR A 45 10.30 10.20 -2.70
C THR A 45 8.94 10.50 -2.07
N VAL A 46 8.45 11.74 -2.17
CA VAL A 46 7.11 12.12 -1.68
C VAL A 46 6.02 11.30 -2.37
N ALA A 47 6.07 11.15 -3.70
CA ALA A 47 5.11 10.34 -4.43
C ALA A 47 5.13 8.89 -3.94
N PHE A 48 6.31 8.27 -3.92
CA PHE A 48 6.44 6.85 -3.60
C PHE A 48 6.11 6.55 -2.13
N SER A 49 6.61 7.35 -1.18
CA SER A 49 6.29 7.15 0.24
C SER A 49 4.84 7.47 0.57
N GLY A 50 4.23 8.45 -0.14
CA GLY A 50 2.82 8.76 0.04
C GLY A 50 1.89 7.67 -0.49
N LEU A 51 2.21 7.08 -1.63
CA LEU A 51 1.46 5.95 -2.19
C LEU A 51 1.68 4.66 -1.38
N ASP A 52 2.87 4.48 -0.80
CA ASP A 52 3.13 3.39 0.14
C ASP A 52 2.29 3.53 1.41
N ALA A 53 2.23 4.74 1.98
CA ALA A 53 1.35 5.02 3.12
C ALA A 53 -0.15 4.79 2.78
N LEU A 54 -0.58 5.10 1.54
CA LEU A 54 -1.93 4.77 1.08
C LEU A 54 -2.16 3.26 1.06
N SER A 55 -1.19 2.48 0.56
CA SER A 55 -1.29 1.02 0.56
C SER A 55 -1.33 0.45 1.97
N HIS A 56 -0.47 0.93 2.87
CA HIS A 56 -0.53 0.56 4.29
C HIS A 56 -1.93 0.72 4.87
N ALA A 57 -2.55 1.88 4.63
CA ALA A 57 -3.88 2.17 5.13
C ALA A 57 -4.98 1.33 4.44
N LEU A 58 -4.92 1.16 3.11
CA LEU A 58 -5.88 0.33 2.37
C LEU A 58 -5.81 -1.14 2.79
N GLU A 59 -4.60 -1.71 2.84
CA GLU A 59 -4.43 -3.12 3.20
C GLU A 59 -4.79 -3.38 4.65
N SER A 60 -4.36 -2.53 5.59
CA SER A 60 -4.72 -2.70 7.00
C SER A 60 -6.22 -2.55 7.27
N TYR A 61 -6.94 -1.76 6.45
CA TYR A 61 -8.40 -1.61 6.57
C TYR A 61 -9.16 -2.88 6.19
N VAL A 62 -8.72 -3.58 5.13
CA VAL A 62 -9.37 -4.78 4.62
C VAL A 62 -8.74 -6.09 5.12
N SER A 63 -7.64 -6.01 5.87
CA SER A 63 -6.93 -7.16 6.43
C SER A 63 -7.86 -8.05 7.26
N VAL A 64 -7.56 -9.35 7.29
CA VAL A 64 -8.25 -10.31 8.19
C VAL A 64 -8.05 -9.98 9.68
N MET A 65 -7.04 -9.17 10.01
CA MET A 65 -6.72 -8.72 11.37
C MET A 65 -7.29 -7.32 11.67
N ALA A 66 -8.00 -6.69 10.72
CA ALA A 66 -8.61 -5.38 10.92
C ALA A 66 -9.64 -5.42 12.07
N SER A 67 -9.73 -4.32 12.80
CA SER A 67 -10.60 -4.18 13.97
C SER A 67 -11.21 -2.79 14.05
N GLU A 68 -12.17 -2.61 14.94
CA GLU A 68 -12.77 -1.33 15.29
C GLU A 68 -11.72 -0.30 15.79
N PHE A 69 -10.58 -0.75 16.28
CA PHE A 69 -9.49 0.09 16.74
C PHE A 69 -8.56 0.53 15.59
N THR A 70 -8.32 -0.33 14.59
CA THR A 70 -7.37 -0.04 13.51
C THR A 70 -8.01 0.70 12.33
N ARG A 71 -9.26 0.36 11.97
CA ARG A 71 -9.99 0.95 10.84
C ARG A 71 -10.13 2.48 10.89
N PRO A 72 -10.39 3.13 12.04
CA PRO A 72 -10.46 4.60 12.09
C PRO A 72 -9.14 5.28 11.71
N TRP A 73 -7.99 4.74 12.12
CA TRP A 73 -6.68 5.28 11.74
C TRP A 73 -6.42 5.12 10.24
N ALA A 74 -6.76 3.95 9.69
CA ALA A 74 -6.65 3.70 8.25
C ALA A 74 -7.52 4.68 7.44
N LEU A 75 -8.79 4.87 7.80
CA LEU A 75 -9.69 5.82 7.12
C LEU A 75 -9.16 7.24 7.17
N GLN A 76 -8.71 7.70 8.34
CA GLN A 76 -8.15 9.03 8.48
C GLN A 76 -6.88 9.20 7.65
N ALA A 77 -6.00 8.20 7.64
CA ALA A 77 -4.80 8.21 6.80
C ALA A 77 -5.16 8.30 5.31
N ILE A 78 -6.08 7.45 4.83
CA ILE A 78 -6.55 7.46 3.45
C ILE A 78 -7.08 8.84 3.06
N LYS A 79 -7.93 9.44 3.89
CA LYS A 79 -8.49 10.77 3.62
C LYS A 79 -7.40 11.83 3.53
N LEU A 80 -6.49 11.88 4.50
CA LEU A 80 -5.39 12.84 4.51
C LEU A 80 -4.50 12.70 3.27
N ILE A 81 -4.24 11.46 2.81
CA ILE A 81 -3.42 11.21 1.62
C ILE A 81 -4.13 11.71 0.36
N PHE A 82 -5.41 11.37 0.15
CA PHE A 82 -6.14 11.83 -1.02
C PHE A 82 -6.32 13.36 -1.06
N ASP A 83 -6.41 14.00 0.10
CA ASP A 83 -6.58 15.45 0.18
C ASP A 83 -5.26 16.23 0.01
N ASN A 84 -4.10 15.61 0.28
CA ASN A 84 -2.85 16.36 0.43
C ASN A 84 -1.67 15.85 -0.42
N LEU A 85 -1.67 14.61 -0.92
CA LEU A 85 -0.47 14.04 -1.57
C LEU A 85 -0.07 14.82 -2.82
N GLU A 86 -1.01 15.22 -3.68
CA GLU A 86 -0.73 15.97 -4.88
C GLU A 86 -0.14 17.36 -4.57
N THR A 87 -0.72 18.08 -3.61
CA THR A 87 -0.21 19.39 -3.14
C THR A 87 1.18 19.22 -2.51
N SER A 88 1.37 18.20 -1.68
CA SER A 88 2.66 17.85 -1.08
C SER A 88 3.71 17.51 -2.13
N TYR A 89 3.35 16.80 -3.20
CA TYR A 89 4.22 16.48 -4.33
C TYR A 89 4.66 17.73 -5.11
N LYS A 90 3.72 18.66 -5.33
CA LYS A 90 3.98 19.92 -6.06
C LYS A 90 4.72 20.96 -5.24
N TYR A 91 4.83 20.79 -3.92
CA TYR A 91 5.51 21.74 -3.06
C TYR A 91 6.99 21.90 -3.45
N ASP A 92 7.43 23.16 -3.58
CA ASP A 92 8.79 23.54 -3.85
C ASP A 92 9.43 24.16 -2.59
N PRO A 93 10.43 23.51 -1.97
CA PRO A 93 11.10 24.06 -0.78
C PRO A 93 11.91 25.34 -1.08
N ALA A 94 12.28 25.61 -2.33
CA ALA A 94 12.94 26.87 -2.72
C ALA A 94 11.98 28.07 -2.74
N HIS A 95 10.67 27.79 -2.94
CA HIS A 95 9.60 28.79 -2.95
C HIS A 95 8.45 28.32 -2.05
N PRO A 96 8.66 28.33 -0.72
CA PRO A 96 7.73 27.70 0.21
C PRO A 96 6.38 28.42 0.24
N SER A 97 5.30 27.65 0.09
CA SER A 97 3.92 28.10 0.29
C SER A 97 3.36 27.51 1.58
N LYS A 98 2.49 28.26 2.27
CA LYS A 98 1.81 27.78 3.48
C LYS A 98 1.00 26.52 3.19
N GLU A 99 0.27 26.48 2.08
CA GLU A 99 -0.52 25.34 1.64
C GLU A 99 0.34 24.07 1.43
N GLY A 100 1.49 24.21 0.74
CA GLY A 100 2.41 23.11 0.51
C GLY A 100 3.07 22.60 1.79
N GLN A 101 3.44 23.50 2.72
CA GLN A 101 3.95 23.10 4.04
C GLN A 101 2.90 22.36 4.86
N GLU A 102 1.66 22.83 4.84
CA GLU A 102 0.55 22.14 5.52
C GLU A 102 0.29 20.76 4.90
N ALA A 103 0.30 20.65 3.57
CA ALA A 103 0.15 19.37 2.88
C ALA A 103 1.28 18.39 3.24
N ARG A 104 2.55 18.86 3.30
CA ARG A 104 3.69 18.04 3.79
C ARG A 104 3.46 17.53 5.20
N SER A 105 3.01 18.40 6.10
CA SER A 105 2.69 18.03 7.49
C SER A 105 1.56 17.00 7.57
N LYS A 106 0.48 17.19 6.79
CA LYS A 106 -0.64 16.25 6.74
C LYS A 106 -0.21 14.88 6.20
N MET A 107 0.65 14.84 5.18
CA MET A 107 1.21 13.59 4.67
C MET A 107 2.08 12.87 5.69
N HIS A 108 2.87 13.61 6.48
CA HIS A 108 3.66 13.05 7.56
C HIS A 108 2.78 12.39 8.63
N TYR A 109 1.72 13.08 9.06
CA TYR A 109 0.74 12.53 10.00
C TYR A 109 -0.03 11.33 9.43
N ALA A 110 -0.37 11.37 8.14
CA ALA A 110 -1.04 10.26 7.48
C ALA A 110 -0.18 8.99 7.45
N SER A 111 1.13 9.13 7.21
CA SER A 111 2.07 8.00 7.26
C SER A 111 2.13 7.38 8.66
N THR A 112 2.18 8.20 9.71
CA THR A 112 2.15 7.72 11.10
C THR A 112 0.83 6.99 11.42
N LEU A 113 -0.34 7.56 11.03
CA LEU A 113 -1.64 6.92 11.23
C LEU A 113 -1.74 5.58 10.50
N ALA A 114 -1.27 5.51 9.24
CA ALA A 114 -1.19 4.27 8.50
C ALA A 114 -0.29 3.25 9.22
N GLY A 115 0.85 3.70 9.76
CA GLY A 115 1.75 2.91 10.59
C GLY A 115 1.06 2.31 11.81
N MET A 116 0.33 3.13 12.58
CA MET A 116 -0.45 2.67 13.73
C MET A 116 -1.51 1.62 13.35
N SER A 117 -2.14 1.79 12.19
CA SER A 117 -3.13 0.83 11.70
C SER A 117 -2.47 -0.50 11.34
N PHE A 118 -1.48 -0.50 10.42
CA PHE A 118 -0.92 -1.76 9.95
C PHE A 118 -0.02 -2.48 10.97
N ALA A 119 0.57 -1.76 11.91
CA ALA A 119 1.29 -2.38 13.03
C ALA A 119 0.40 -3.36 13.82
N ASN A 120 -0.92 -3.12 13.85
CA ASN A 120 -1.90 -3.91 14.58
C ASN A 120 -2.82 -4.75 13.69
N ALA A 121 -3.02 -4.37 12.43
CA ALA A 121 -3.87 -5.09 11.48
C ALA A 121 -3.08 -5.83 10.39
N PHE A 122 -1.77 -5.64 10.34
CA PHE A 122 -0.88 -6.19 9.33
C PHE A 122 -1.22 -5.72 7.90
N LEU A 123 -0.60 -6.36 6.91
CA LEU A 123 -0.66 -6.01 5.49
C LEU A 123 -1.25 -7.18 4.68
N GLY A 124 -1.16 -7.12 3.35
CA GLY A 124 -1.72 -8.13 2.46
C GLY A 124 -0.84 -8.40 1.23
N ILE A 125 -1.48 -8.89 0.19
CA ILE A 125 -0.78 -9.36 -1.02
C ILE A 125 -0.18 -8.21 -1.85
N ASN A 126 -0.61 -6.95 -1.67
CA ASN A 126 0.01 -5.83 -2.38
C ASN A 126 1.47 -5.67 -1.96
N HIS A 127 1.74 -5.72 -0.66
CA HIS A 127 3.11 -5.70 -0.15
C HIS A 127 3.88 -6.96 -0.56
N ALA A 128 3.28 -8.14 -0.53
CA ALA A 128 3.92 -9.36 -0.98
C ALA A 128 4.39 -9.27 -2.45
N LEU A 129 3.53 -8.78 -3.33
CA LEU A 129 3.86 -8.53 -4.74
C LEU A 129 5.00 -7.51 -4.86
N ALA A 130 4.88 -6.37 -4.16
CA ALA A 130 5.88 -5.31 -4.23
C ALA A 130 7.25 -5.71 -3.67
N HIS A 131 7.32 -6.50 -2.60
CA HIS A 131 8.57 -7.03 -2.07
C HIS A 131 9.31 -7.83 -3.12
N LYS A 132 8.58 -8.70 -3.85
CA LYS A 132 9.20 -9.61 -4.81
C LYS A 132 9.50 -8.92 -6.14
N THR A 133 8.56 -8.16 -6.70
CA THR A 133 8.80 -7.41 -7.95
C THR A 133 9.82 -6.29 -7.76
N GLY A 134 9.77 -5.59 -6.61
CA GLY A 134 10.74 -4.55 -6.27
C GLY A 134 12.16 -5.10 -6.13
N GLY A 135 12.32 -6.26 -5.47
CA GLY A 135 13.60 -6.94 -5.34
C GLY A 135 14.12 -7.48 -6.66
N GLU A 136 13.28 -8.17 -7.44
CA GLU A 136 13.66 -8.79 -8.72
C GLU A 136 14.10 -7.76 -9.77
N PHE A 137 13.36 -6.63 -9.87
CA PHE A 137 13.58 -5.65 -10.92
C PHE A 137 14.29 -4.37 -10.45
N GLY A 138 14.73 -4.31 -9.20
CA GLY A 138 15.42 -3.14 -8.64
C GLY A 138 14.54 -1.89 -8.56
N LEU A 139 13.21 -2.05 -8.40
CA LEU A 139 12.28 -0.94 -8.33
C LEU A 139 12.22 -0.35 -6.91
N PRO A 140 12.09 0.98 -6.77
CA PRO A 140 11.78 1.58 -5.47
C PRO A 140 10.51 0.98 -4.88
N HIS A 141 10.51 0.70 -3.56
CA HIS A 141 9.41 0.00 -2.88
C HIS A 141 8.03 0.64 -3.15
N GLY A 142 7.88 1.94 -2.93
CA GLY A 142 6.60 2.63 -3.15
C GLY A 142 6.15 2.67 -4.61
N LEU A 143 7.07 2.54 -5.58
CA LEU A 143 6.71 2.35 -6.98
C LEU A 143 6.14 0.93 -7.21
N ALA A 144 6.82 -0.11 -6.72
CA ALA A 144 6.33 -1.48 -6.82
C ALA A 144 4.97 -1.66 -6.14
N ILE A 145 4.76 -1.04 -4.97
CA ILE A 145 3.46 -0.92 -4.29
C ILE A 145 2.39 -0.31 -5.21
N SER A 146 2.71 0.81 -5.87
CA SER A 146 1.77 1.52 -6.74
C SER A 146 1.35 0.68 -7.95
N ILE A 147 2.29 -0.07 -8.53
CA ILE A 147 2.05 -0.95 -9.68
C ILE A 147 1.04 -2.04 -9.34
N ALA A 148 1.16 -2.67 -8.18
CA ALA A 148 0.27 -3.77 -7.78
C ALA A 148 -1.09 -3.29 -7.23
N MET A 149 -1.18 -2.10 -6.65
CA MET A 149 -2.28 -1.61 -5.82
C MET A 149 -3.67 -1.83 -6.43
N LYS A 150 -3.91 -1.36 -7.65
CA LYS A 150 -5.23 -1.45 -8.29
C LYS A 150 -5.62 -2.87 -8.65
N HIS A 151 -4.64 -3.68 -9.07
CA HIS A 151 -4.86 -5.09 -9.40
C HIS A 151 -5.25 -5.87 -8.16
N VAL A 152 -4.63 -5.59 -7.01
CA VAL A 152 -4.97 -6.20 -5.72
C VAL A 152 -6.35 -5.76 -5.21
N ILE A 153 -6.72 -4.47 -5.34
CA ILE A 153 -8.08 -4.03 -4.99
C ILE A 153 -9.11 -4.79 -5.82
N LYS A 154 -8.93 -4.90 -7.14
CA LYS A 154 -9.83 -5.68 -8.03
C LYS A 154 -9.86 -7.17 -7.67
N PHE A 155 -8.72 -7.75 -7.35
CA PHE A 155 -8.61 -9.15 -6.92
C PHE A 155 -9.39 -9.41 -5.63
N ASN A 156 -9.30 -8.49 -4.67
CA ASN A 156 -9.99 -8.61 -3.39
C ASN A 156 -11.47 -8.20 -3.47
N ALA A 157 -11.86 -7.25 -4.31
CA ALA A 157 -13.22 -6.69 -4.34
C ALA A 157 -14.21 -7.54 -5.15
N VAL A 158 -14.13 -8.85 -5.06
CA VAL A 158 -15.05 -9.79 -5.73
C VAL A 158 -16.11 -10.32 -4.77
N THR A 159 -17.20 -10.83 -5.33
CA THR A 159 -18.31 -11.46 -4.59
C THR A 159 -18.50 -12.92 -5.00
N GLY A 160 -19.30 -13.68 -4.27
CA GLY A 160 -19.64 -15.07 -4.58
C GLY A 160 -18.72 -16.08 -3.88
N ASN A 161 -18.39 -17.18 -4.54
CA ASN A 161 -17.55 -18.24 -4.00
C ASN A 161 -16.07 -17.83 -3.92
N VAL A 162 -15.72 -17.05 -2.91
CA VAL A 162 -14.35 -16.61 -2.67
C VAL A 162 -13.73 -17.45 -1.56
N LYS A 163 -12.52 -17.93 -1.79
CA LYS A 163 -11.74 -18.56 -0.72
C LYS A 163 -11.17 -17.45 0.15
N ARG A 164 -11.82 -17.18 1.29
CA ARG A 164 -11.30 -16.26 2.30
C ARG A 164 -10.07 -16.84 2.98
N THR A 165 -9.18 -15.98 3.44
CA THR A 165 -8.07 -16.39 4.28
C THR A 165 -8.60 -16.85 5.64
N PRO A 166 -8.18 -18.03 6.14
CA PRO A 166 -8.62 -18.52 7.44
C PRO A 166 -7.96 -17.71 8.57
N PHE A 167 -8.80 -16.98 9.31
CA PHE A 167 -8.37 -16.25 10.49
C PHE A 167 -9.50 -16.27 11.54
N PRO A 168 -9.20 -16.40 12.85
CA PRO A 168 -10.20 -16.69 13.87
C PRO A 168 -11.39 -15.72 13.95
N ARG A 169 -11.19 -14.45 13.61
CA ARG A 169 -12.26 -13.43 13.64
C ARG A 169 -12.76 -13.02 12.25
N TYR A 170 -12.21 -13.60 11.20
CA TYR A 170 -12.60 -13.30 9.82
C TYR A 170 -13.52 -14.41 9.29
N GLU A 171 -14.76 -14.44 9.77
CA GLU A 171 -15.73 -15.49 9.45
C GLU A 171 -16.45 -15.25 8.13
N THR A 172 -16.64 -13.98 7.74
CA THR A 172 -17.35 -13.57 6.52
C THR A 172 -16.43 -12.77 5.63
N TYR A 173 -16.48 -13.04 4.32
CA TYR A 173 -15.73 -12.27 3.33
C TYR A 173 -16.39 -10.92 3.09
N THR A 174 -15.73 -9.83 3.44
CA THR A 174 -16.27 -8.46 3.41
C THR A 174 -15.50 -7.50 2.51
N ALA A 175 -14.46 -7.94 1.83
CA ALA A 175 -13.49 -7.03 1.19
C ALA A 175 -14.13 -6.04 0.19
N GLN A 176 -15.11 -6.46 -0.64
CA GLN A 176 -15.78 -5.53 -1.55
C GLN A 176 -16.51 -4.41 -0.77
N LYS A 177 -17.25 -4.81 0.29
CA LYS A 177 -17.94 -3.86 1.17
C LYS A 177 -16.94 -2.93 1.87
N ASP A 178 -15.82 -3.46 2.36
CA ASP A 178 -14.81 -2.69 3.06
C ASP A 178 -14.19 -1.62 2.13
N TYR A 179 -13.87 -1.94 0.87
CA TYR A 179 -13.44 -0.93 -0.11
C TYR A 179 -14.55 0.07 -0.46
N ALA A 180 -15.81 -0.38 -0.56
CA ALA A 180 -16.95 0.52 -0.76
C ALA A 180 -17.16 1.46 0.43
N ASP A 181 -16.93 1.01 1.66
CA ASP A 181 -16.99 1.86 2.86
C ASP A 181 -15.90 2.94 2.85
N ILE A 182 -14.68 2.62 2.38
CA ILE A 182 -13.62 3.62 2.11
C ILE A 182 -14.12 4.66 1.08
N ALA A 183 -14.71 4.20 -0.02
CA ALA A 183 -15.25 5.10 -1.05
C ALA A 183 -16.33 6.04 -0.49
N ARG A 184 -17.25 5.51 0.33
CA ARG A 184 -18.29 6.32 1.03
C ARG A 184 -17.66 7.36 1.97
N TYR A 185 -16.66 6.96 2.74
CA TYR A 185 -15.94 7.86 3.65
C TYR A 185 -15.27 9.02 2.91
N LEU A 186 -14.77 8.75 1.69
CA LEU A 186 -14.21 9.77 0.79
C LEU A 186 -15.29 10.61 0.07
N GLY A 187 -16.58 10.36 0.29
CA GLY A 187 -17.68 11.07 -0.36
C GLY A 187 -17.90 10.66 -1.82
N LEU A 188 -17.35 9.54 -2.27
CA LEU A 188 -17.54 9.03 -3.63
C LEU A 188 -18.97 8.50 -3.83
N GLN A 189 -19.47 8.57 -5.05
CA GLN A 189 -20.83 8.17 -5.39
C GLN A 189 -20.84 6.85 -6.16
N GLY A 190 -21.83 6.01 -5.90
CA GLY A 190 -22.11 4.75 -6.57
C GLY A 190 -23.44 4.19 -6.08
N LYS A 191 -24.15 3.45 -6.93
CA LYS A 191 -25.46 2.87 -6.61
C LYS A 191 -25.35 1.61 -5.75
N ASN A 192 -24.20 0.97 -5.78
CA ASN A 192 -23.90 -0.28 -5.07
C ASN A 192 -22.40 -0.35 -4.74
N ASP A 193 -22.00 -1.38 -4.00
CA ASP A 193 -20.61 -1.56 -3.56
C ASP A 193 -19.64 -1.71 -4.74
N ALA A 194 -20.03 -2.37 -5.82
CA ALA A 194 -19.16 -2.52 -6.99
C ALA A 194 -18.87 -1.16 -7.67
N GLU A 195 -19.89 -0.33 -7.90
CA GLU A 195 -19.72 1.02 -8.46
C GLU A 195 -18.88 1.92 -7.53
N LEU A 196 -18.99 1.76 -6.21
CA LEU A 196 -18.17 2.50 -5.24
C LEU A 196 -16.70 2.04 -5.30
N VAL A 197 -16.44 0.75 -5.49
CA VAL A 197 -15.07 0.25 -5.72
C VAL A 197 -14.51 0.81 -7.02
N ASP A 198 -15.28 0.84 -8.10
CA ASP A 198 -14.85 1.45 -9.36
C ASP A 198 -14.56 2.94 -9.21
N ALA A 199 -15.36 3.66 -8.43
CA ALA A 199 -15.11 5.08 -8.12
C ALA A 199 -13.82 5.27 -7.29
N LEU A 200 -13.51 4.37 -6.35
CA LEU A 200 -12.25 4.36 -5.61
C LEU A 200 -11.05 4.13 -6.55
N LEU A 201 -11.16 3.16 -7.45
CA LEU A 201 -10.11 2.87 -8.44
C LEU A 201 -9.85 4.07 -9.36
N ALA A 202 -10.90 4.75 -9.82
CA ALA A 202 -10.79 5.96 -10.64
C ALA A 202 -10.13 7.12 -9.84
N LYS A 203 -10.43 7.26 -8.55
CA LYS A 203 -9.80 8.25 -7.68
C LYS A 203 -8.31 7.96 -7.49
N ILE A 204 -7.92 6.70 -7.37
CA ILE A 204 -6.50 6.26 -7.33
C ILE A 204 -5.80 6.60 -8.65
N ASP A 205 -6.44 6.38 -9.81
CA ASP A 205 -5.87 6.77 -11.11
C ASP A 205 -5.61 8.27 -11.21
N THR A 206 -6.56 9.08 -10.73
CA THR A 206 -6.38 10.54 -10.66
C THR A 206 -5.19 10.91 -9.78
N LEU A 207 -5.03 10.24 -8.64
CA LEU A 207 -3.90 10.48 -7.73
C LEU A 207 -2.56 10.09 -8.38
N PHE A 208 -2.49 8.93 -9.05
CA PHE A 208 -1.28 8.51 -9.77
C PHE A 208 -0.87 9.52 -10.84
N ALA A 209 -1.83 10.02 -11.61
CA ALA A 209 -1.59 11.07 -12.60
C ALA A 209 -1.11 12.38 -11.94
N GLY A 210 -1.71 12.78 -10.82
CA GLY A 210 -1.36 13.99 -10.07
C GLY A 210 0.05 13.99 -9.49
N VAL A 211 0.63 12.81 -9.23
CA VAL A 211 2.00 12.63 -8.73
C VAL A 211 2.94 11.99 -9.76
N GLU A 212 2.52 11.96 -11.04
CA GLU A 212 3.31 11.51 -12.19
C GLU A 212 3.88 10.10 -12.07
N VAL A 213 3.10 9.18 -11.44
CA VAL A 213 3.46 7.76 -11.31
C VAL A 213 2.79 6.94 -12.41
N GLN A 214 3.58 6.15 -13.12
CA GLN A 214 3.09 5.18 -14.13
C GLN A 214 3.08 3.78 -13.52
N PRO A 215 1.90 3.22 -13.20
CA PRO A 215 1.79 1.97 -12.47
C PRO A 215 1.84 0.74 -13.38
N SER A 216 2.96 0.53 -14.08
CA SER A 216 3.21 -0.65 -14.91
C SER A 216 4.71 -1.00 -14.87
N LEU A 217 5.03 -2.30 -14.83
CA LEU A 217 6.41 -2.79 -14.85
C LEU A 217 7.11 -2.39 -16.16
N SER A 218 6.44 -2.55 -17.30
CA SER A 218 7.00 -2.21 -18.61
C SER A 218 7.26 -0.71 -18.76
N ALA A 219 6.37 0.15 -18.26
CA ALA A 219 6.58 1.60 -18.27
C ALA A 219 7.76 2.05 -17.39
N ASN A 220 8.18 1.22 -16.45
CA ASN A 220 9.31 1.46 -15.56
C ASN A 220 10.58 0.68 -15.94
N GLY A 221 10.66 0.24 -17.20
CA GLY A 221 11.89 -0.29 -17.80
C GLY A 221 12.12 -1.78 -17.62
N VAL A 222 11.14 -2.52 -17.08
CA VAL A 222 11.23 -3.99 -16.99
C VAL A 222 11.07 -4.59 -18.38
N SER A 223 12.04 -5.36 -18.84
CA SER A 223 11.95 -6.03 -20.13
C SER A 223 10.96 -7.19 -20.09
N LYS A 224 10.33 -7.46 -21.24
CA LYS A 224 9.41 -8.61 -21.36
C LYS A 224 10.11 -9.94 -21.08
N ALA A 225 11.36 -10.10 -21.52
CA ALA A 225 12.12 -11.34 -21.34
C ALA A 225 12.45 -11.59 -19.86
N ASP A 226 12.89 -10.56 -19.12
CA ASP A 226 13.16 -10.67 -17.69
C ASP A 226 11.86 -10.94 -16.91
N PHE A 227 10.79 -10.25 -17.28
CA PHE A 227 9.48 -10.48 -16.68
C PHE A 227 8.97 -11.90 -16.89
N GLU A 228 8.99 -12.42 -18.14
CA GLU A 228 8.55 -13.79 -18.42
C GLU A 228 9.37 -14.84 -17.66
N LYS A 229 10.69 -14.64 -17.56
CA LYS A 229 11.57 -15.51 -16.78
C LYS A 229 11.23 -15.48 -15.28
N SER A 230 10.92 -14.33 -14.72
CA SER A 230 10.61 -14.19 -13.31
C SER A 230 9.33 -14.91 -12.89
N LEU A 231 8.39 -15.15 -13.83
CA LEU A 231 7.16 -15.89 -13.55
C LEU A 231 7.37 -17.34 -13.12
N ASP A 232 8.55 -17.90 -13.28
CA ASP A 232 8.88 -19.26 -12.81
C ASP A 232 9.05 -19.32 -11.29
N THR A 233 9.45 -18.22 -10.66
CA THR A 233 9.79 -18.16 -9.23
C THR A 233 8.93 -17.20 -8.43
N LEU A 234 8.59 -16.03 -8.98
CA LEU A 234 7.87 -14.98 -8.23
C LEU A 234 6.53 -15.44 -7.63
N PRO A 235 5.69 -16.26 -8.31
CA PRO A 235 4.42 -16.69 -7.70
C PRO A 235 4.58 -17.42 -6.37
N ASP A 236 5.55 -18.33 -6.26
CA ASP A 236 5.85 -19.05 -5.03
C ASP A 236 6.42 -18.14 -3.96
N LEU A 237 7.31 -17.20 -4.34
CA LEU A 237 7.88 -16.22 -3.41
C LEU A 237 6.82 -15.27 -2.85
N VAL A 238 5.87 -14.82 -3.67
CA VAL A 238 4.73 -13.99 -3.23
C VAL A 238 3.79 -14.78 -2.32
N TYR A 239 3.49 -16.03 -2.68
CA TYR A 239 2.63 -16.89 -1.86
C TYR A 239 3.20 -17.09 -0.46
N ASN A 240 4.51 -17.27 -0.34
CA ASN A 240 5.23 -17.48 0.91
C ASN A 240 5.70 -16.20 1.59
N ASP A 241 5.35 -15.02 1.06
CA ASP A 241 5.68 -13.76 1.72
C ASP A 241 4.89 -13.61 3.02
N GLN A 242 5.54 -13.07 4.05
CA GLN A 242 4.97 -12.90 5.38
C GLN A 242 3.69 -12.05 5.40
N THR A 243 3.48 -11.17 4.41
CA THR A 243 2.29 -10.30 4.36
C THR A 243 1.08 -10.95 3.69
N THR A 244 1.29 -11.96 2.86
CA THR A 244 0.21 -12.67 2.16
C THR A 244 -0.89 -13.22 3.10
N PRO A 245 -0.59 -13.77 4.29
CA PRO A 245 -1.62 -14.27 5.21
C PRO A 245 -2.57 -13.21 5.77
N GLY A 246 -2.21 -11.92 5.74
CA GLY A 246 -3.11 -10.83 6.15
C GLY A 246 -4.15 -10.47 5.10
N ASN A 247 -3.99 -10.91 3.86
CA ASN A 247 -4.90 -10.58 2.77
C ASN A 247 -6.28 -11.23 2.97
N PRO A 248 -7.40 -10.51 2.73
CA PRO A 248 -8.75 -11.05 2.98
C PRO A 248 -9.08 -12.25 2.08
N ARG A 249 -8.65 -12.25 0.82
CA ARG A 249 -8.78 -13.36 -0.11
C ARG A 249 -7.50 -14.18 -0.13
N GLN A 250 -7.62 -15.49 0.13
CA GLN A 250 -6.49 -16.39 -0.01
C GLN A 250 -6.19 -16.63 -1.49
N PRO A 251 -5.02 -16.22 -2.01
CA PRO A 251 -4.68 -16.41 -3.40
C PRO A 251 -4.29 -17.87 -3.68
N ARG A 252 -4.49 -18.30 -4.93
CA ARG A 252 -3.86 -19.49 -5.51
C ARG A 252 -2.64 -19.08 -6.31
N LEU A 253 -1.71 -19.99 -6.56
CA LEU A 253 -0.50 -19.69 -7.34
C LEU A 253 -0.82 -19.14 -8.74
N GLU A 254 -1.85 -19.70 -9.41
CA GLU A 254 -2.28 -19.23 -10.74
C GLU A 254 -2.86 -17.81 -10.68
N GLU A 255 -3.55 -17.46 -9.59
CA GLU A 255 -4.09 -16.11 -9.39
C GLU A 255 -2.97 -15.10 -9.11
N ILE A 256 -1.94 -15.49 -8.35
CA ILE A 256 -0.73 -14.67 -8.17
C ILE A 256 0.00 -14.48 -9.50
N ARG A 257 0.15 -15.54 -10.30
CA ARG A 257 0.74 -15.45 -11.64
C ARG A 257 -0.04 -14.50 -12.54
N GLN A 258 -1.37 -14.48 -12.45
CA GLN A 258 -2.19 -13.54 -13.21
C GLN A 258 -2.02 -12.10 -12.68
N LEU A 259 -2.03 -11.89 -11.35
CA LEU A 259 -1.75 -10.59 -10.74
C LEU A 259 -0.38 -10.02 -11.16
N LEU A 260 0.64 -10.86 -11.28
CA LEU A 260 1.94 -10.44 -11.81
C LEU A 260 1.85 -10.02 -13.28
N LYS A 261 1.14 -10.80 -14.13
CA LYS A 261 0.92 -10.44 -15.54
C LYS A 261 0.15 -9.14 -15.73
N ASP A 262 -0.81 -8.87 -14.86
CA ASP A 262 -1.63 -7.66 -14.92
C ASP A 262 -0.82 -6.39 -14.60
N GLN A 263 0.36 -6.55 -13.96
CA GLN A 263 1.29 -5.45 -13.64
C GLN A 263 2.23 -5.09 -14.80
N PHE A 264 2.36 -5.93 -15.81
CA PHE A 264 3.28 -5.70 -16.95
C PHE A 264 2.62 -4.85 -18.02
#